data_40819bb21a3ea4be51a9eff9e4a72a63
#
_entry.id   40819bb21a3ea4be51a9eff9e4a72a63
#
_cell.length_a   1.000
_cell.length_b   1.000
_cell.length_c   1.000
_cell.angle_alpha   90.00
_cell.angle_beta   90.00
_cell.angle_gamma   90.00
#
_symmetry.space_group_name_H-M   'P 1'
#
loop_
_entity.id
_entity.type
_entity.pdbx_description
1 polymer ?
#
loop_
_entity_poly.entity_id
_entity_poly.type
_entity_poly.pdbx_seq_one_letter_code
_entity_poly.pdbx_strand_id
1 'polypeptide(L)'
;MRLINRARFPADFVVADVNYPSSEARGTIIVDTRASKLFLIEGDGKARRYAIAVGKAGYAWKGVAGIQRKTEWPFWYPTDEMLAQAPGMPGTIPPGPDNPLGARALYLYANGKDTLYRIHGTSEPWTIGTKASSGCIRMFNEDVIDLYARTGVGAKVIVE
;
A
#
# COMPACT_ATOMS: atom_id res chain seq x y z
N MET A 1 16.35 -9.12 2.52
CA MET A 1 15.34 -8.25 3.17
C MET A 1 15.42 -8.45 4.68
N ARG A 2 15.42 -7.37 5.44
CA ARG A 2 15.47 -7.45 6.90
C ARG A 2 14.07 -7.64 7.46
N LEU A 3 13.88 -8.67 8.28
CA LEU A 3 12.58 -8.92 8.92
C LEU A 3 12.30 -7.91 10.04
N ILE A 4 11.03 -7.57 10.20
CA ILE A 4 10.56 -6.63 11.20
C ILE A 4 10.18 -7.38 12.49
N ASN A 5 10.66 -6.87 13.61
CA ASN A 5 10.23 -7.41 14.91
C ASN A 5 8.86 -6.82 15.28
N ARG A 6 7.81 -7.60 15.03
CA ARG A 6 6.41 -7.19 15.27
C ARG A 6 6.11 -6.97 16.76
N ALA A 7 6.91 -7.52 17.66
CA ALA A 7 6.72 -7.31 19.09
C ALA A 7 6.92 -5.85 19.53
N ARG A 8 7.55 -5.03 18.70
CA ARG A 8 7.75 -3.60 18.94
C ARG A 8 6.57 -2.73 18.49
N PHE A 9 5.55 -3.33 17.92
CA PHE A 9 4.36 -2.65 17.41
C PHE A 9 3.12 -3.12 18.17
N PRO A 10 2.00 -2.35 18.13
CA PRO A 10 0.73 -2.83 18.67
C PRO A 10 0.33 -4.20 18.10
N ALA A 11 -0.39 -4.99 18.88
CA ALA A 11 -0.75 -6.36 18.50
C ALA A 11 -1.54 -6.44 17.17
N ASP A 12 -2.35 -5.42 16.86
CA ASP A 12 -3.13 -5.37 15.63
C ASP A 12 -2.32 -5.01 14.38
N PHE A 13 -1.00 -4.82 14.52
CA PHE A 13 -0.08 -4.69 13.38
C PHE A 13 0.35 -6.04 12.82
N VAL A 14 0.04 -7.13 13.50
CA VAL A 14 0.27 -8.48 12.99
C VAL A 14 -0.83 -8.82 11.99
N VAL A 15 -0.45 -9.40 10.86
CA VAL A 15 -1.41 -9.89 9.86
C VAL A 15 -2.28 -10.96 10.47
N ALA A 16 -3.60 -10.85 10.30
CA ALA A 16 -4.54 -11.79 10.86
C ALA A 16 -5.82 -11.87 10.03
N ASP A 17 -6.46 -13.02 10.03
CA ASP A 17 -7.80 -13.15 9.50
C ASP A 17 -8.79 -12.67 10.56
N VAL A 18 -9.70 -11.79 10.14
CA VAL A 18 -10.66 -11.15 11.04
C VAL A 18 -12.09 -11.26 10.49
N ASN A 19 -13.07 -11.11 11.38
CA ASN A 19 -14.46 -10.97 10.95
C ASN A 19 -14.61 -9.62 10.25
N TYR A 20 -15.11 -9.64 9.04
CA TYR A 20 -15.31 -8.44 8.24
C TYR A 20 -16.51 -8.64 7.32
N PRO A 21 -17.73 -8.40 7.80
CA PRO A 21 -18.93 -8.51 6.97
C PRO A 21 -18.86 -7.49 5.82
N SER A 22 -18.99 -7.98 4.60
CA SER A 22 -18.95 -7.14 3.41
C SER A 22 -19.72 -7.81 2.27
N SER A 23 -20.37 -7.01 1.44
CA SER A 23 -21.01 -7.46 0.20
C SER A 23 -20.02 -7.49 -0.97
N GLU A 24 -18.78 -7.04 -0.78
CA GLU A 24 -17.77 -7.01 -1.83
C GLU A 24 -17.29 -8.43 -2.17
N ALA A 25 -16.93 -8.62 -3.43
CA ALA A 25 -16.44 -9.90 -3.92
C ALA A 25 -15.10 -10.26 -3.28
N ARG A 26 -14.87 -11.56 -3.13
CA ARG A 26 -13.57 -12.09 -2.71
C ARG A 26 -12.45 -11.54 -3.60
N GLY A 27 -11.36 -11.11 -2.99
CA GLY A 27 -10.23 -10.49 -3.70
C GLY A 27 -10.28 -8.97 -3.74
N THR A 28 -11.40 -8.36 -3.35
CA THR A 28 -11.49 -6.90 -3.20
C THR A 28 -10.61 -6.45 -2.03
N ILE A 29 -9.91 -5.34 -2.23
CA ILE A 29 -9.11 -4.70 -1.19
C ILE A 29 -9.88 -3.47 -0.70
N ILE A 30 -10.00 -3.35 0.62
CA ILE A 30 -10.58 -2.16 1.26
C ILE A 30 -9.50 -1.50 2.10
N VAL A 31 -9.21 -0.24 1.80
CA VAL A 31 -8.27 0.57 2.55
C VAL A 31 -9.04 1.50 3.45
N ASP A 32 -8.94 1.27 4.76
CA ASP A 32 -9.55 2.12 5.78
C ASP A 32 -8.49 3.13 6.24
N THR A 33 -8.57 4.35 5.71
CA THR A 33 -7.57 5.38 6.00
C THR A 33 -7.67 5.90 7.43
N ARG A 34 -8.85 5.82 8.03
CA ARG A 34 -9.05 6.26 9.41
C ARG A 34 -8.40 5.29 10.40
N ALA A 35 -8.58 4.00 10.18
CA ALA A 35 -8.01 2.96 11.03
C ALA A 35 -6.56 2.63 10.72
N SER A 36 -6.02 3.11 9.60
CA SER A 36 -4.70 2.74 9.08
C SER A 36 -4.58 1.22 8.91
N LYS A 37 -5.59 0.64 8.29
CA LYS A 37 -5.67 -0.80 8.01
C LYS A 37 -6.09 -1.05 6.57
N LEU A 38 -5.61 -2.15 6.03
CA LEU A 38 -6.00 -2.67 4.73
C LEU A 38 -6.61 -4.05 4.93
N PHE A 39 -7.74 -4.30 4.28
CA PHE A 39 -8.47 -5.57 4.37
C PHE A 39 -8.56 -6.20 2.99
N LEU A 40 -8.07 -7.42 2.87
CA LEU A 40 -8.28 -8.25 1.69
C LEU A 40 -9.49 -9.15 1.96
N ILE A 41 -10.56 -8.96 1.22
CA ILE A 41 -11.80 -9.72 1.38
C ILE A 41 -11.57 -11.17 0.99
N GLU A 42 -11.86 -12.09 1.91
CA GLU A 42 -11.67 -13.52 1.72
C GLU A 42 -12.98 -14.27 1.43
N GLY A 43 -14.12 -13.61 1.62
CA GLY A 43 -15.44 -14.22 1.56
C GLY A 43 -15.90 -14.73 2.91
N ASP A 44 -17.16 -15.15 2.99
CA ASP A 44 -17.78 -15.72 4.21
C ASP A 44 -17.68 -14.81 5.45
N GLY A 45 -17.74 -13.49 5.24
CA GLY A 45 -17.64 -12.51 6.32
C GLY A 45 -16.26 -12.38 6.93
N LYS A 46 -15.21 -12.77 6.20
CA LYS A 46 -13.82 -12.73 6.64
C LYS A 46 -12.98 -11.84 5.73
N ALA A 47 -11.95 -11.27 6.32
CA ALA A 47 -10.90 -10.54 5.60
C ALA A 47 -9.55 -10.75 6.26
N ARG A 48 -8.50 -10.62 5.46
CA ARG A 48 -7.13 -10.60 5.95
C ARG A 48 -6.74 -9.14 6.20
N ARG A 49 -6.36 -8.85 7.43
CA ARG A 49 -6.06 -7.49 7.89
C ARG A 49 -4.56 -7.23 7.89
N TYR A 50 -4.16 -6.09 7.34
CA TYR A 50 -2.78 -5.61 7.33
C TYR A 50 -2.72 -4.21 7.93
N ALA A 51 -1.65 -3.91 8.66
CA ALA A 51 -1.35 -2.54 9.09
C ALA A 51 -0.73 -1.75 7.94
N ILE A 52 -1.09 -0.49 7.82
CA ILE A 52 -0.60 0.39 6.78
C ILE A 52 -0.23 1.77 7.32
N ALA A 53 0.53 2.52 6.53
CA ALA A 53 0.61 3.98 6.66
C ALA A 53 -0.17 4.61 5.51
N VAL A 54 -0.83 5.72 5.79
CA VAL A 54 -1.65 6.43 4.81
C VAL A 54 -1.13 7.84 4.59
N GLY A 55 -1.66 8.52 3.57
CA GLY A 55 -1.31 9.89 3.27
C GLY A 55 -1.78 10.87 4.34
N LYS A 56 -1.05 11.98 4.47
CA LYS A 56 -1.44 13.11 5.31
C LYS A 56 -2.77 13.67 4.82
N ALA A 57 -3.52 14.31 5.70
CA ALA A 57 -4.76 15.01 5.33
C ALA A 57 -4.50 15.98 4.17
N GLY A 58 -5.34 15.94 3.14
CA GLY A 58 -5.18 16.72 1.92
C GLY A 58 -4.34 16.04 0.83
N TYR A 59 -3.62 14.97 1.15
CA TYR A 59 -2.84 14.18 0.18
C TYR A 59 -3.41 12.78 -0.02
N ALA A 60 -4.30 12.31 0.87
CA ALA A 60 -4.91 11.01 0.75
C ALA A 60 -5.94 10.97 -0.38
N TRP A 61 -5.73 10.10 -1.35
CA TRP A 61 -6.72 9.82 -2.39
C TRP A 61 -7.78 8.88 -1.83
N LYS A 62 -9.02 9.11 -2.19
CA LYS A 62 -10.17 8.25 -1.84
C LYS A 62 -10.99 7.97 -3.08
N GLY A 63 -11.54 6.79 -3.16
CA GLY A 63 -12.38 6.37 -4.27
C GLY A 63 -12.25 4.90 -4.57
N VAL A 64 -12.68 4.52 -5.77
CA VAL A 64 -12.63 3.14 -6.26
C VAL A 64 -11.62 3.06 -7.40
N ALA A 65 -10.70 2.13 -7.30
CA ALA A 65 -9.68 1.90 -8.30
C ALA A 65 -9.56 0.40 -8.62
N GLY A 66 -8.78 0.08 -9.63
CA GLY A 66 -8.37 -1.29 -9.95
C GLY A 66 -6.86 -1.39 -9.99
N ILE A 67 -6.35 -2.57 -9.69
CA ILE A 67 -4.93 -2.87 -9.87
C ILE A 67 -4.73 -3.23 -11.34
N GLN A 68 -3.98 -2.41 -12.07
CA GLN A 68 -3.67 -2.71 -13.47
C GLN A 68 -2.24 -3.16 -13.71
N ARG A 69 -1.37 -2.91 -12.75
CA ARG A 69 0.03 -3.31 -12.83
C ARG A 69 0.55 -3.73 -11.46
N LYS A 70 1.40 -4.75 -11.45
CA LYS A 70 2.10 -5.24 -10.26
C LYS A 70 3.57 -5.36 -10.59
N THR A 71 4.44 -4.98 -9.67
CA THR A 71 5.89 -5.05 -9.88
C THR A 71 6.59 -5.57 -8.62
N GLU A 72 7.51 -6.52 -8.82
CA GLU A 72 8.43 -6.97 -7.78
C GLU A 72 9.65 -6.06 -7.78
N TRP A 73 10.10 -5.62 -6.61
CA TRP A 73 11.28 -4.78 -6.42
C TRP A 73 11.34 -3.64 -7.43
N PRO A 74 10.38 -2.68 -7.38
CA PRO A 74 10.27 -1.62 -8.38
C PRO A 74 11.40 -0.61 -8.30
N PHE A 75 11.68 0.04 -9.44
CA PHE A 75 12.40 1.31 -9.46
C PHE A 75 11.47 2.41 -8.95
N TRP A 76 12.05 3.39 -8.27
CA TRP A 76 11.32 4.59 -7.89
C TRP A 76 11.68 5.74 -8.82
N TYR A 77 10.65 6.46 -9.28
CA TYR A 77 10.81 7.64 -10.14
C TYR A 77 10.13 8.83 -9.46
N PRO A 78 10.81 9.99 -9.35
CA PRO A 78 10.17 11.20 -8.83
C PRO A 78 9.10 11.68 -9.81
N THR A 79 8.06 12.34 -9.28
CA THR A 79 7.09 13.06 -10.13
C THR A 79 7.70 14.36 -10.61
N ASP A 80 7.12 14.93 -11.69
CA ASP A 80 7.54 16.23 -12.18
C ASP A 80 7.42 17.32 -11.11
N GLU A 81 6.36 17.24 -10.28
CA GLU A 81 6.15 18.16 -9.16
C GLU A 81 7.27 18.04 -8.12
N MET A 82 7.68 16.82 -7.78
CA MET A 82 8.80 16.60 -6.84
C MET A 82 10.09 17.18 -7.37
N LEU A 83 10.38 17.01 -8.67
CA LEU A 83 11.56 17.56 -9.32
C LEU A 83 11.53 19.08 -9.33
N ALA A 84 10.35 19.69 -9.53
CA ALA A 84 10.20 21.14 -9.50
C ALA A 84 10.46 21.73 -8.12
N GLN A 85 10.05 21.01 -7.05
CA GLN A 85 10.25 21.45 -5.67
C GLN A 85 11.66 21.17 -5.14
N ALA A 86 12.33 20.15 -5.68
CA ALA A 86 13.66 19.72 -5.24
C ALA A 86 14.53 19.35 -6.46
N PRO A 87 15.06 20.36 -7.22
CA PRO A 87 15.79 20.11 -8.46
C PRO A 87 17.05 19.23 -8.31
N GLY A 88 17.61 19.15 -7.10
CA GLY A 88 18.77 18.29 -6.81
C GLY A 88 18.41 16.85 -6.47
N MET A 89 17.14 16.49 -6.52
CA MET A 89 16.67 15.13 -6.19
C MET A 89 17.17 14.11 -7.21
N PRO A 90 17.52 12.88 -6.80
CA PRO A 90 17.87 11.82 -7.73
C PRO A 90 16.74 11.56 -8.75
N GLY A 91 17.11 11.33 -10.00
CA GLY A 91 16.14 11.05 -11.05
C GLY A 91 15.48 9.68 -10.93
N THR A 92 16.16 8.72 -10.31
CA THR A 92 15.67 7.35 -10.18
C THR A 92 16.38 6.69 -9.01
N ILE A 93 15.63 5.90 -8.23
CA ILE A 93 16.22 5.05 -7.18
C ILE A 93 16.04 3.60 -7.60
N PRO A 94 17.14 2.81 -7.68
CA PRO A 94 17.05 1.39 -8.05
C PRO A 94 16.38 0.55 -6.97
N PRO A 95 15.93 -0.68 -7.30
CA PRO A 95 15.38 -1.59 -6.32
C PRO A 95 16.33 -1.85 -5.16
N GLY A 96 15.81 -1.96 -3.95
CA GLY A 96 16.61 -2.29 -2.78
C GLY A 96 16.00 -1.77 -1.49
N PRO A 97 16.70 -1.99 -0.35
CA PRO A 97 16.20 -1.61 0.97
C PRO A 97 16.04 -0.09 1.17
N ASP A 98 16.73 0.72 0.37
CA ASP A 98 16.65 2.18 0.44
C ASP A 98 15.60 2.77 -0.50
N ASN A 99 14.94 1.92 -1.30
CA ASN A 99 13.91 2.37 -2.23
C ASN A 99 12.61 2.63 -1.48
N PRO A 100 12.00 3.83 -1.62
CA PRO A 100 10.76 4.15 -0.92
C PRO A 100 9.58 3.23 -1.24
N LEU A 101 9.58 2.58 -2.41
CA LEU A 101 8.53 1.64 -2.80
C LEU A 101 8.71 0.25 -2.18
N GLY A 102 9.87 -0.05 -1.62
CA GLY A 102 10.14 -1.31 -0.96
C GLY A 102 10.12 -2.51 -1.90
N ALA A 103 9.62 -3.64 -1.39
CA ALA A 103 9.74 -4.95 -2.04
C ALA A 103 8.75 -5.17 -3.19
N ARG A 104 7.59 -4.53 -3.16
CA ARG A 104 6.51 -4.71 -4.16
C ARG A 104 5.74 -3.42 -4.34
N ALA A 105 5.13 -3.26 -5.52
CA ALA A 105 4.20 -2.17 -5.77
C ALA A 105 2.98 -2.66 -6.55
N LEU A 106 1.81 -2.19 -6.15
CA LEU A 106 0.53 -2.41 -6.81
C LEU A 106 0.03 -1.05 -7.28
N TYR A 107 -0.16 -0.90 -8.58
CA TYR A 107 -0.47 0.39 -9.21
C TYR A 107 -1.98 0.54 -9.38
N LEU A 108 -2.54 1.62 -8.85
CA LEU A 108 -3.98 1.88 -8.82
C LEU A 108 -4.40 2.77 -9.99
N TYR A 109 -5.35 2.28 -10.77
CA TYR A 109 -5.94 2.99 -11.91
C TYR A 109 -7.42 3.23 -11.66
N ALA A 110 -7.93 4.37 -12.07
CA ALA A 110 -9.35 4.69 -12.01
C ALA A 110 -9.77 5.33 -13.34
N ASN A 111 -10.91 4.89 -13.87
CA ASN A 111 -11.43 5.37 -15.16
C ASN A 111 -10.41 5.28 -16.30
N GLY A 112 -9.60 4.21 -16.32
CA GLY A 112 -8.60 3.97 -17.34
C GLY A 112 -7.33 4.81 -17.21
N LYS A 113 -7.20 5.59 -16.14
CA LYS A 113 -6.05 6.48 -15.91
C LYS A 113 -5.28 6.06 -14.66
N ASP A 114 -3.97 6.20 -14.73
CA ASP A 114 -3.10 6.03 -13.57
C ASP A 114 -3.43 7.10 -12.52
N THR A 115 -3.84 6.69 -11.33
CA THR A 115 -4.13 7.62 -10.24
C THR A 115 -2.86 8.23 -9.65
N LEU A 116 -1.69 7.69 -9.98
CA LEU A 116 -0.39 7.97 -9.37
C LEU A 116 -0.29 7.44 -7.93
N TYR A 117 -1.33 6.83 -7.39
CA TYR A 117 -1.30 6.19 -6.08
C TYR A 117 -0.97 4.72 -6.20
N ARG A 118 -0.25 4.22 -5.20
CA ARG A 118 0.27 2.86 -5.15
C ARG A 118 0.01 2.26 -3.78
N ILE A 119 -0.10 0.95 -3.73
CA ILE A 119 0.08 0.16 -2.52
C ILE A 119 1.46 -0.44 -2.63
N HIS A 120 2.34 -0.15 -1.69
CA HIS A 120 3.75 -0.54 -1.82
C HIS A 120 4.39 -0.83 -0.46
N GLY A 121 5.57 -1.43 -0.50
CA GLY A 121 6.41 -1.61 0.67
C GLY A 121 7.06 -0.29 1.10
N THR A 122 8.08 -0.36 1.93
CA THR A 122 8.72 0.85 2.45
C THR A 122 10.17 0.60 2.85
N SER A 123 10.99 1.65 2.74
CA SER A 123 12.30 1.74 3.36
C SER A 123 12.22 2.26 4.81
N GLU A 124 11.04 2.70 5.24
CA GLU A 124 10.82 3.35 6.54
C GLU A 124 9.74 2.63 7.36
N PRO A 125 9.99 1.39 7.82
CA PRO A 125 8.96 0.57 8.47
C PRO A 125 8.38 1.19 9.75
N TRP A 126 9.12 2.09 10.39
CA TRP A 126 8.63 2.81 11.58
C TRP A 126 7.46 3.74 11.29
N THR A 127 7.17 4.06 10.03
CA THR A 127 6.05 4.92 9.64
C THR A 127 4.71 4.18 9.56
N ILE A 128 4.72 2.84 9.62
CA ILE A 128 3.48 2.07 9.55
C ILE A 128 2.60 2.41 10.76
N GLY A 129 1.31 2.60 10.50
CA GLY A 129 0.33 3.03 11.50
C GLY A 129 0.17 4.55 11.60
N THR A 130 0.94 5.31 10.84
CA THR A 130 0.92 6.77 10.85
C THR A 130 0.33 7.36 9.56
N LYS A 131 0.11 8.68 9.56
CA LYS A 131 -0.32 9.45 8.37
C LYS A 131 0.88 10.23 7.85
N ALA A 132 1.91 9.52 7.41
CA ALA A 132 3.22 10.10 7.09
C ALA A 132 3.52 10.17 5.59
N SER A 133 2.73 9.51 4.73
CA SER A 133 3.02 9.45 3.30
C SER A 133 2.46 10.67 2.56
N SER A 134 2.91 10.84 1.30
CA SER A 134 2.38 11.87 0.39
C SER A 134 1.14 11.40 -0.39
N GLY A 135 0.44 10.36 0.09
CA GLY A 135 -0.80 9.85 -0.49
C GLY A 135 -0.82 8.35 -0.73
N CYS A 136 0.32 7.74 -1.04
CA CYS A 136 0.41 6.30 -1.26
C CYS A 136 0.24 5.50 0.02
N ILE A 137 -0.15 4.25 -0.14
CA ILE A 137 -0.43 3.33 0.95
C ILE A 137 0.82 2.50 1.19
N ARG A 138 1.44 2.67 2.35
CA ARG A 138 2.68 1.93 2.72
C ARG A 138 2.35 0.73 3.57
N MET A 139 3.04 -0.37 3.30
CA MET A 139 2.96 -1.61 4.07
C MET A 139 4.36 -2.03 4.51
N PHE A 140 4.44 -2.85 5.55
CA PHE A 140 5.68 -3.59 5.79
C PHE A 140 6.03 -4.39 4.55
N ASN A 141 7.31 -4.52 4.22
CA ASN A 141 7.74 -5.27 3.03
C ASN A 141 7.24 -6.71 3.05
N GLU A 142 7.28 -7.37 4.20
CA GLU A 142 6.76 -8.72 4.37
C GLU A 142 5.27 -8.81 4.04
N ASP A 143 4.51 -7.79 4.45
CA ASP A 143 3.06 -7.75 4.25
C ASP A 143 2.69 -7.47 2.80
N VAL A 144 3.39 -6.56 2.14
CA VAL A 144 3.11 -6.29 0.73
C VAL A 144 3.51 -7.47 -0.17
N ILE A 145 4.52 -8.22 0.21
CA ILE A 145 4.87 -9.48 -0.47
C ILE A 145 3.71 -10.47 -0.35
N ASP A 146 3.16 -10.62 0.84
CA ASP A 146 2.01 -11.51 1.09
C ASP A 146 0.77 -11.07 0.31
N LEU A 147 0.44 -9.78 0.36
CA LEU A 147 -0.69 -9.21 -0.38
C LEU A 147 -0.51 -9.37 -1.88
N TYR A 148 0.68 -9.09 -2.40
CA TYR A 148 1.03 -9.23 -3.80
C TYR A 148 0.78 -10.66 -4.31
N ALA A 149 1.17 -11.66 -3.53
CA ALA A 149 0.99 -13.05 -3.89
C ALA A 149 -0.50 -13.48 -3.92
N ARG A 150 -1.35 -12.80 -3.14
CA ARG A 150 -2.78 -13.11 -3.01
C ARG A 150 -3.67 -12.29 -3.93
N THR A 151 -3.12 -11.32 -4.64
CA THR A 151 -3.88 -10.32 -5.40
C THR A 151 -3.50 -10.36 -6.86
N GLY A 152 -4.50 -10.31 -7.74
CA GLY A 152 -4.29 -10.31 -9.18
C GLY A 152 -4.51 -8.93 -9.81
N VAL A 153 -3.98 -8.76 -11.02
CA VAL A 153 -4.35 -7.64 -11.89
C VAL A 153 -5.86 -7.73 -12.15
N GLY A 154 -6.54 -6.60 -12.05
CA GLY A 154 -8.00 -6.52 -12.16
C GLY A 154 -8.71 -6.46 -10.81
N ALA A 155 -8.01 -6.66 -9.70
CA ALA A 155 -8.62 -6.58 -8.37
C ALA A 155 -9.14 -5.18 -8.09
N LYS A 156 -10.34 -5.11 -7.50
CA LYS A 156 -10.97 -3.86 -7.09
C LYS A 156 -10.36 -3.37 -5.78
N VAL A 157 -10.09 -2.08 -5.71
CA VAL A 157 -9.56 -1.43 -4.50
C VAL A 157 -10.47 -0.27 -4.14
N ILE A 158 -10.98 -0.29 -2.93
CA ILE A 158 -11.81 0.79 -2.36
C ILE A 158 -11.00 1.49 -1.29
N VAL A 159 -10.74 2.78 -1.48
CA VAL A 159 -10.05 3.62 -0.49
C VAL A 159 -11.07 4.55 0.15
N GLU A 160 -11.27 4.39 1.44
CA GLU A 160 -12.29 5.14 2.20
C GLU A 160 -11.77 5.77 3.50
#